data_fb222fc9f368901ec110ca556fd4471e
#
_entry.id   fb222fc9f368901ec110ca556fd4471e
#
_cell.length_a   1.000
_cell.length_b   1.000
_cell.length_c   1.000
_cell.angle_alpha   90.00
_cell.angle_beta   90.00
_cell.angle_gamma   90.00
#
_symmetry.space_group_name_H-M   'P 1'
#
loop_
_entity.id
_entity.type
_entity.pdbx_description
1 polymer ?
#
loop_
_entity_poly.entity_id
_entity_poly.type
_entity_poly.pdbx_seq_one_letter_code
_entity_poly.pdbx_strand_id
1 'polypeptide(L)'
;MSFPSIFIPDESGEENALEPSSTYKKINYAFSKVSKLNRKEMKLSIPRARCDRETLASKAIEILVKEQLSSMNWKPDYFVDCHSSNAVTVPAPTYKLALMCNITDTTPLSLSGQAGTEVACAILLMEPMSKNLPNGVLVSAVQQIVYPDNRFFENRFPLADGAAAILLTKEARNSGRSLRILGVSITQTSKNSLSAYQATIKNTLRKAGVEVERISWAVAHRANNEFLIETQKLLPRARWLTRDLYPEFDFGAADLLISLENLCSSTNLLPSSIGLICFSGLFGAVGSLLVQVESP
;
A
#
# COMPACT_ATOMS: atom_id res chain seq x y z
N MET A 1 -3.85 -14.35 0.51
CA MET A 1 -2.98 -13.22 0.83
C MET A 1 -2.57 -13.33 2.29
N SER A 2 -1.29 -13.32 2.58
CA SER A 2 -0.81 -13.24 3.95
C SER A 2 -1.18 -11.92 4.60
N PHE A 3 -1.08 -11.83 5.94
CA PHE A 3 -1.06 -10.51 6.57
C PHE A 3 0.21 -9.76 6.19
N PRO A 4 0.13 -8.43 6.09
CA PRO A 4 1.30 -7.61 5.76
C PRO A 4 2.33 -7.64 6.88
N SER A 5 3.62 -7.58 6.53
CA SER A 5 4.69 -7.18 7.44
C SER A 5 5.13 -5.79 7.08
N ILE A 6 5.33 -4.93 8.06
CA ILE A 6 5.56 -3.50 7.88
C ILE A 6 6.88 -3.05 8.47
N PHE A 7 7.42 -1.99 7.89
CA PHE A 7 8.52 -1.23 8.45
C PHE A 7 8.23 0.26 8.32
N ILE A 8 8.18 0.96 9.45
CA ILE A 8 8.08 2.41 9.54
C ILE A 8 9.32 2.91 10.26
N PRO A 9 10.08 3.86 9.70
CA PRO A 9 11.26 4.39 10.36
C PRO A 9 10.86 5.21 11.59
N ASP A 10 11.52 4.99 12.72
CA ASP A 10 11.29 5.71 13.97
C ASP A 10 11.82 7.15 13.95
N GLU A 11 12.60 7.49 12.95
CA GLU A 11 13.37 8.72 12.97
C GLU A 11 12.70 9.87 12.24
N SER A 12 12.30 10.89 12.98
CA SER A 12 12.15 12.25 12.49
C SER A 12 13.55 12.85 12.24
N GLY A 13 14.23 12.40 11.17
CA GLY A 13 15.57 12.86 10.86
C GLY A 13 15.57 14.29 10.34
N GLU A 14 16.43 15.16 10.90
CA GLU A 14 16.92 16.34 10.20
C GLU A 14 17.63 15.88 8.92
N GLU A 15 17.34 16.54 7.82
CA GLU A 15 17.83 16.15 6.50
C GLU A 15 19.34 16.33 6.37
N ASN A 16 20.04 15.24 6.05
CA ASN A 16 21.19 15.32 5.17
C ASN A 16 20.68 15.02 3.75
N ALA A 17 20.11 16.04 3.12
CA ALA A 17 19.66 15.97 1.75
C ALA A 17 20.87 15.78 0.83
N LEU A 18 20.90 14.67 0.08
CA LEU A 18 21.72 14.57 -1.11
C LEU A 18 21.37 15.77 -2.01
N GLU A 19 22.37 16.59 -2.38
CA GLU A 19 22.13 17.76 -3.21
C GLU A 19 21.40 17.36 -4.51
N PRO A 20 20.21 17.92 -4.76
CA PRO A 20 19.41 17.51 -5.90
C PRO A 20 20.04 17.97 -7.21
N SER A 21 19.99 17.12 -8.24
CA SER A 21 20.37 17.51 -9.60
C SER A 21 19.55 18.71 -10.09
N SER A 22 20.08 19.48 -11.05
CA SER A 22 19.42 20.68 -11.58
C SER A 22 18.01 20.41 -12.15
N THR A 23 17.78 19.23 -12.69
CA THR A 23 16.48 18.78 -13.22
C THR A 23 15.46 18.60 -12.10
N TYR A 24 15.86 18.03 -10.98
CA TYR A 24 15.01 17.88 -9.80
C TYR A 24 14.65 19.23 -9.16
N LYS A 25 15.57 20.19 -9.15
CA LYS A 25 15.27 21.55 -8.66
C LYS A 25 14.13 22.21 -9.46
N LYS A 26 14.05 21.97 -10.77
CA LYS A 26 12.97 22.48 -11.63
C LYS A 26 11.64 21.77 -11.40
N ILE A 27 11.66 20.47 -11.22
CA ILE A 27 10.47 19.67 -10.90
C ILE A 27 9.93 20.06 -9.51
N ASN A 28 10.77 20.18 -8.50
CA ASN A 28 10.39 20.64 -7.17
C ASN A 28 9.81 22.06 -7.17
N TYR A 29 10.35 22.97 -7.98
CA TYR A 29 9.80 24.30 -8.12
C TYR A 29 8.38 24.28 -8.71
N ALA A 30 8.10 23.39 -9.66
CA ALA A 30 6.76 23.21 -10.21
C ALA A 30 5.81 22.62 -9.15
N PHE A 31 6.23 21.61 -8.39
CA PHE A 31 5.44 21.03 -7.30
C PHE A 31 5.22 22.00 -6.13
N SER A 32 6.21 22.79 -5.75
CA SER A 32 6.08 23.77 -4.66
C SER A 32 5.08 24.89 -4.97
N LYS A 33 4.85 25.19 -6.24
CA LYS A 33 3.78 26.13 -6.66
C LYS A 33 2.37 25.53 -6.55
N VAL A 34 2.25 24.21 -6.64
CA VAL A 34 0.97 23.50 -6.51
C VAL A 34 0.63 23.24 -5.04
N SER A 35 1.61 23.12 -4.16
CA SER A 35 1.41 22.95 -2.72
C SER A 35 1.20 24.30 -2.03
N LYS A 36 -0.05 24.67 -1.77
CA LYS A 36 -0.44 25.90 -1.05
C LYS A 36 -0.41 25.76 0.48
N LEU A 37 0.23 24.76 1.03
CA LEU A 37 0.24 24.52 2.47
C LEU A 37 1.08 25.55 3.24
N ASN A 38 0.46 26.14 4.24
CA ASN A 38 1.09 27.08 5.15
C ASN A 38 2.02 26.30 6.10
N ARG A 39 3.32 26.25 5.75
CA ARG A 39 4.36 25.45 6.44
C ARG A 39 4.58 25.81 7.92
N LYS A 40 4.05 26.95 8.37
CA LYS A 40 4.35 27.49 9.72
C LYS A 40 3.63 26.79 10.86
N GLU A 41 2.61 25.98 10.61
CA GLU A 41 1.74 25.44 11.68
C GLU A 41 1.93 23.94 11.97
N MET A 42 2.64 23.18 11.13
CA MET A 42 2.78 21.74 11.34
C MET A 42 4.11 21.38 12.02
N LYS A 43 4.13 21.37 13.34
CA LYS A 43 5.16 20.72 14.15
C LYS A 43 4.97 19.20 14.21
N LEU A 44 4.66 18.54 13.09
CA LEU A 44 4.48 17.10 13.05
C LEU A 44 5.82 16.39 12.86
N SER A 45 6.09 15.45 13.73
CA SER A 45 7.23 14.53 13.57
C SER A 45 6.86 13.49 12.48
N ILE A 46 7.20 13.79 11.23
CA ILE A 46 6.88 12.93 10.10
C ILE A 46 7.88 11.76 10.06
N PRO A 47 7.44 10.49 10.00
CA PRO A 47 8.32 9.35 9.77
C PRO A 47 9.14 9.52 8.49
N ARG A 48 10.47 9.48 8.62
CA ARG A 48 11.43 9.68 7.52
C ARG A 48 12.52 8.64 7.54
N ALA A 49 12.76 8.00 6.40
CA ALA A 49 13.85 7.05 6.27
C ALA A 49 15.17 7.77 5.99
N ARG A 50 16.24 7.37 6.71
CA ARG A 50 17.62 7.78 6.41
C ARG A 50 18.32 6.85 5.41
N CYS A 51 17.71 5.73 5.07
CA CYS A 51 18.21 4.78 4.09
C CYS A 51 17.55 5.01 2.72
N ASP A 52 18.08 4.38 1.68
CA ASP A 52 17.44 4.38 0.39
C ASP A 52 16.14 3.55 0.37
N ARG A 53 15.33 3.72 -0.66
CA ARG A 53 14.04 3.07 -0.84
C ARG A 53 14.15 1.54 -0.81
N GLU A 54 15.17 1.01 -1.44
CA GLU A 54 15.40 -0.44 -1.54
C GLU A 54 15.72 -1.02 -0.15
N THR A 55 16.51 -0.32 0.65
CA THR A 55 16.79 -0.71 2.04
C THR A 55 15.52 -0.65 2.89
N LEU A 56 14.68 0.36 2.70
CA LEU A 56 13.40 0.47 3.41
C LEU A 56 12.48 -0.71 3.05
N ALA A 57 12.34 -1.02 1.77
CA ALA A 57 11.53 -2.13 1.28
C ALA A 57 12.09 -3.50 1.73
N SER A 58 13.42 -3.69 1.69
CA SER A 58 14.05 -4.95 2.10
C SER A 58 13.78 -5.30 3.56
N LYS A 59 13.73 -4.31 4.45
CA LYS A 59 13.38 -4.53 5.86
C LYS A 59 11.97 -5.11 6.04
N ALA A 60 10.98 -4.61 5.31
CA ALA A 60 9.63 -5.17 5.36
C ALA A 60 9.59 -6.61 4.82
N ILE A 61 10.33 -6.89 3.74
CA ILE A 61 10.46 -8.24 3.19
C ILE A 61 11.16 -9.18 4.17
N GLU A 62 12.24 -8.73 4.82
CA GLU A 62 12.95 -9.53 5.84
C GLU A 62 12.05 -9.91 7.01
N ILE A 63 11.21 -8.97 7.48
CA ILE A 63 10.23 -9.24 8.54
C ILE A 63 9.23 -10.30 8.06
N LEU A 64 8.66 -10.14 6.86
CA LEU A 64 7.73 -11.11 6.28
C LEU A 64 8.35 -12.51 6.18
N VAL A 65 9.59 -12.60 5.69
CA VAL A 65 10.32 -13.87 5.54
C VAL A 65 10.55 -14.52 6.91
N LYS A 66 10.97 -13.76 7.91
CA LYS A 66 11.20 -14.27 9.27
C LYS A 66 9.90 -14.76 9.92
N GLU A 67 8.81 -14.04 9.77
CA GLU A 67 7.54 -14.35 10.44
C GLU A 67 6.79 -15.51 9.77
N GLN A 68 6.82 -15.58 8.44
CA GLN A 68 5.94 -16.48 7.70
C GLN A 68 6.67 -17.60 6.95
N LEU A 69 7.99 -17.50 6.79
CA LEU A 69 8.76 -18.37 5.93
C LEU A 69 9.98 -19.00 6.63
N SER A 70 10.07 -18.88 7.93
CA SER A 70 11.25 -19.18 8.77
C SER A 70 11.83 -20.59 8.67
N SER A 71 11.25 -21.48 7.89
CA SER A 71 11.73 -22.87 7.71
C SER A 71 12.02 -23.28 6.27
N MET A 72 11.93 -22.40 5.28
CA MET A 72 12.03 -22.80 3.87
C MET A 72 12.97 -21.90 3.08
N ASN A 73 13.79 -22.49 2.21
CA ASN A 73 14.41 -21.84 1.05
C ASN A 73 13.33 -21.43 0.05
N TRP A 74 12.38 -20.60 0.51
CA TRP A 74 11.26 -20.19 -0.30
C TRP A 74 11.68 -19.09 -1.27
N LYS A 75 11.34 -19.29 -2.53
CA LYS A 75 11.52 -18.30 -3.59
C LYS A 75 10.18 -18.04 -4.22
N PRO A 76 9.74 -16.78 -4.34
CA PRO A 76 8.51 -16.44 -5.03
C PRO A 76 8.65 -16.73 -6.53
N ASP A 77 7.55 -17.08 -7.19
CA ASP A 77 7.52 -17.21 -8.65
C ASP A 77 7.61 -15.84 -9.32
N TYR A 78 7.03 -14.82 -8.70
CA TYR A 78 7.13 -13.42 -9.10
C TYR A 78 7.41 -12.51 -7.91
N PHE A 79 8.12 -11.43 -8.18
CA PHE A 79 8.34 -10.34 -7.25
C PHE A 79 7.78 -9.04 -7.83
N VAL A 80 6.84 -8.38 -7.14
CA VAL A 80 6.23 -7.12 -7.56
C VAL A 80 6.59 -6.04 -6.56
N ASP A 81 7.28 -5.01 -7.03
CA ASP A 81 7.65 -3.84 -6.24
C ASP A 81 6.71 -2.67 -6.58
N CYS A 82 5.86 -2.33 -5.62
CA CYS A 82 4.89 -1.24 -5.70
C CYS A 82 5.47 0.01 -5.04
N HIS A 83 5.55 1.12 -5.77
CA HIS A 83 6.09 2.35 -5.20
C HIS A 83 5.45 3.62 -5.78
N SER A 84 5.25 4.62 -4.94
CA SER A 84 4.64 5.89 -5.36
C SER A 84 5.65 6.87 -5.95
N SER A 85 6.94 6.70 -5.67
CA SER A 85 8.01 7.59 -6.14
C SER A 85 8.72 7.01 -7.35
N ASN A 86 8.85 7.80 -8.41
CA ASN A 86 9.65 7.43 -9.59
C ASN A 86 11.12 7.77 -9.34
N ALA A 87 11.91 6.80 -8.94
CA ALA A 87 13.37 6.92 -9.02
C ALA A 87 13.83 6.43 -10.39
N VAL A 88 14.31 7.35 -11.23
CA VAL A 88 14.94 6.98 -12.51
C VAL A 88 16.41 6.65 -12.20
N THR A 89 16.67 5.40 -11.91
CA THR A 89 18.04 4.90 -11.68
C THR A 89 18.30 3.68 -12.55
N VAL A 90 19.55 3.48 -12.93
CA VAL A 90 20.00 2.29 -13.62
C VAL A 90 21.02 1.58 -12.72
N PRO A 91 20.87 0.30 -12.39
CA PRO A 91 19.75 -0.59 -12.75
C PRO A 91 18.42 -0.18 -12.11
N ALA A 92 17.31 -0.67 -12.67
CA ALA A 92 15.99 -0.40 -12.11
C ALA A 92 15.95 -0.80 -10.62
N PRO A 93 15.38 0.03 -9.75
CA PRO A 93 15.39 -0.18 -8.30
C PRO A 93 14.87 -1.55 -7.86
N THR A 94 13.90 -2.09 -8.58
CA THR A 94 13.33 -3.42 -8.32
C THR A 94 14.36 -4.54 -8.46
N TYR A 95 15.29 -4.44 -9.41
CA TYR A 95 16.39 -5.43 -9.54
C TYR A 95 17.36 -5.33 -8.37
N LYS A 96 17.72 -4.11 -7.96
CA LYS A 96 18.57 -3.90 -6.77
C LYS A 96 17.91 -4.51 -5.53
N LEU A 97 16.60 -4.27 -5.34
CA LEU A 97 15.86 -4.83 -4.22
C LEU A 97 15.79 -6.36 -4.27
N ALA A 98 15.56 -6.95 -5.45
CA ALA A 98 15.57 -8.40 -5.63
C ALA A 98 16.93 -9.02 -5.24
N LEU A 99 18.04 -8.39 -5.65
CA LEU A 99 19.39 -8.81 -5.25
C LEU A 99 19.61 -8.71 -3.73
N MET A 100 19.21 -7.60 -3.11
CA MET A 100 19.32 -7.39 -1.66
C MET A 100 18.55 -8.44 -0.85
N CYS A 101 17.39 -8.86 -1.35
CA CYS A 101 16.55 -9.88 -0.71
C CYS A 101 16.90 -11.32 -1.13
N ASN A 102 17.96 -11.53 -1.92
CA ASN A 102 18.34 -12.84 -2.47
C ASN A 102 17.20 -13.51 -3.28
N ILE A 103 16.45 -12.71 -4.03
CA ILE A 103 15.34 -13.14 -4.89
C ILE A 103 15.79 -13.07 -6.36
N THR A 104 16.83 -13.83 -6.71
CA THR A 104 17.52 -13.71 -8.01
C THR A 104 16.88 -14.52 -9.13
N ASP A 105 16.12 -15.56 -8.79
CA ASP A 105 15.56 -16.51 -9.76
C ASP A 105 14.12 -16.18 -10.15
N THR A 106 13.65 -14.99 -9.81
CA THR A 106 12.29 -14.53 -10.11
C THR A 106 12.29 -13.43 -11.17
N THR A 107 11.17 -13.25 -11.85
CA THR A 107 10.96 -12.08 -12.70
C THR A 107 10.49 -10.91 -11.86
N PRO A 108 11.30 -9.86 -11.66
CA PRO A 108 10.89 -8.68 -10.91
C PRO A 108 10.03 -7.77 -11.80
N LEU A 109 8.91 -7.32 -11.25
CA LEU A 109 7.98 -6.36 -11.85
C LEU A 109 7.93 -5.09 -11.01
N SER A 110 7.86 -3.94 -11.65
CA SER A 110 7.71 -2.65 -10.97
C SER A 110 6.38 -2.01 -11.33
N LEU A 111 5.62 -1.60 -10.32
CA LEU A 111 4.39 -0.83 -10.47
C LEU A 111 4.52 0.50 -9.77
N SER A 112 4.33 1.59 -10.52
CA SER A 112 4.50 2.94 -9.99
C SER A 112 3.56 3.95 -10.63
N GLY A 113 3.51 5.15 -10.05
CA GLY A 113 2.83 6.30 -10.65
C GLY A 113 1.35 6.45 -10.34
N GLN A 114 0.77 5.58 -9.52
CA GLN A 114 -0.63 5.66 -9.10
C GLN A 114 -0.80 6.28 -7.70
N ALA A 115 0.29 6.38 -6.95
CA ALA A 115 0.40 7.00 -5.62
C ALA A 115 -0.72 6.57 -4.65
N GLY A 116 -0.87 5.26 -4.44
CA GLY A 116 -1.78 4.67 -3.48
C GLY A 116 -2.64 3.50 -3.98
N THR A 117 -2.65 3.21 -5.30
CA THR A 117 -3.40 2.07 -5.86
C THR A 117 -2.51 0.97 -6.44
N GLU A 118 -1.20 1.09 -6.33
CA GLU A 118 -0.22 0.15 -6.90
C GLU A 118 -0.42 -1.28 -6.40
N VAL A 119 -0.69 -1.45 -5.10
CA VAL A 119 -0.94 -2.77 -4.51
C VAL A 119 -2.20 -3.40 -5.06
N ALA A 120 -3.28 -2.62 -5.25
CA ALA A 120 -4.50 -3.12 -5.88
C ALA A 120 -4.24 -3.51 -7.34
N CYS A 121 -3.41 -2.76 -8.07
CA CYS A 121 -2.96 -3.11 -9.42
C CYS A 121 -2.16 -4.41 -9.41
N ALA A 122 -1.22 -4.59 -8.47
CA ALA A 122 -0.45 -5.82 -8.33
C ALA A 122 -1.38 -7.03 -8.12
N ILE A 123 -2.33 -6.91 -7.20
CA ILE A 123 -3.30 -7.98 -6.92
C ILE A 123 -4.15 -8.28 -8.17
N LEU A 124 -4.66 -7.25 -8.85
CA LEU A 124 -5.48 -7.43 -10.05
C LEU A 124 -4.72 -8.14 -11.17
N LEU A 125 -3.43 -7.82 -11.36
CA LEU A 125 -2.58 -8.45 -12.37
C LEU A 125 -2.19 -9.88 -11.99
N MET A 126 -1.93 -10.14 -10.70
CA MET A 126 -1.41 -11.42 -10.24
C MET A 126 -2.50 -12.44 -9.89
N GLU A 127 -3.74 -12.01 -9.58
CA GLU A 127 -4.84 -12.92 -9.23
C GLU A 127 -5.09 -14.01 -10.28
N PRO A 128 -5.18 -13.71 -11.59
CA PRO A 128 -5.37 -14.77 -12.60
C PRO A 128 -4.17 -15.72 -12.70
N MET A 129 -2.95 -15.20 -12.45
CA MET A 129 -1.71 -15.98 -12.55
C MET A 129 -1.49 -16.84 -11.30
N SER A 130 -1.86 -16.35 -10.12
CA SER A 130 -1.58 -17.00 -8.84
C SER A 130 -2.12 -18.43 -8.71
N LYS A 131 -3.17 -18.76 -9.45
CA LYS A 131 -3.77 -20.10 -9.47
C LYS A 131 -2.82 -21.19 -9.98
N ASN A 132 -1.80 -20.80 -10.76
CA ASN A 132 -0.83 -21.71 -11.38
C ASN A 132 0.58 -21.56 -10.79
N LEU A 133 0.75 -20.72 -9.76
CA LEU A 133 2.04 -20.45 -9.15
C LEU A 133 2.23 -21.26 -7.87
N PRO A 134 3.16 -22.21 -7.83
CA PRO A 134 3.36 -23.07 -6.66
C PRO A 134 3.90 -22.32 -5.45
N ASN A 135 4.76 -21.34 -5.66
CA ASN A 135 5.39 -20.56 -4.59
C ASN A 135 4.68 -19.23 -4.32
N GLY A 136 3.89 -18.75 -5.28
CA GLY A 136 3.14 -17.51 -5.15
C GLY A 136 3.93 -16.26 -5.55
N VAL A 137 3.38 -15.11 -5.19
CA VAL A 137 3.88 -13.79 -5.56
C VAL A 137 4.21 -12.98 -4.32
N LEU A 138 5.45 -12.51 -4.23
CA LEU A 138 5.84 -11.52 -3.23
C LEU A 138 5.51 -10.12 -3.75
N VAL A 139 4.77 -9.35 -2.97
CA VAL A 139 4.48 -7.95 -3.26
C VAL A 139 5.09 -7.09 -2.16
N SER A 140 6.00 -6.21 -2.52
CA SER A 140 6.47 -5.12 -1.66
C SER A 140 5.73 -3.83 -2.01
N ALA A 141 5.48 -3.00 -1.02
CA ALA A 141 4.95 -1.66 -1.20
C ALA A 141 5.79 -0.67 -0.41
N VAL A 142 6.26 0.38 -1.05
CA VAL A 142 7.14 1.35 -0.41
C VAL A 142 6.76 2.78 -0.80
N GLN A 143 6.73 3.62 0.21
CA GLN A 143 6.67 5.07 0.08
C GLN A 143 7.95 5.65 0.66
N GLN A 144 8.65 6.44 -0.14
CA GLN A 144 9.76 7.25 0.31
C GLN A 144 9.76 8.58 -0.45
N ILE A 145 9.86 9.66 0.27
CA ILE A 145 9.94 11.01 -0.29
C ILE A 145 11.31 11.58 0.00
N VAL A 146 12.10 11.73 -1.04
CA VAL A 146 13.47 12.26 -0.95
C VAL A 146 13.47 13.76 -0.63
N TYR A 147 12.45 14.49 -1.11
CA TYR A 147 12.35 15.94 -0.96
C TYR A 147 11.23 16.33 -0.01
N PRO A 148 11.51 17.13 1.03
CA PRO A 148 10.51 17.51 2.05
C PRO A 148 9.27 18.16 1.45
N ASP A 149 9.46 19.00 0.43
CA ASP A 149 8.39 19.78 -0.20
C ASP A 149 7.35 18.91 -0.92
N ASN A 150 7.74 17.68 -1.31
CA ASN A 150 6.86 16.74 -2.00
C ASN A 150 5.99 15.92 -1.05
N ARG A 151 6.10 16.16 0.26
CA ARG A 151 5.27 15.48 1.28
C ARG A 151 3.91 16.11 1.47
N PHE A 152 3.72 17.34 1.02
CA PHE A 152 2.52 18.12 1.28
C PHE A 152 1.74 18.38 0.00
N PHE A 153 0.52 17.89 -0.05
CA PHE A 153 -0.43 18.14 -1.12
C PHE A 153 -1.68 18.81 -0.55
N GLU A 154 -2.31 19.69 -1.34
CA GLU A 154 -3.54 20.35 -0.96
C GLU A 154 -4.63 19.30 -0.64
N ASN A 155 -5.29 19.46 0.50
CA ASN A 155 -6.38 18.58 0.97
C ASN A 155 -5.99 17.11 1.16
N ARG A 156 -4.71 16.80 1.39
CA ARG A 156 -4.26 15.43 1.72
C ARG A 156 -3.47 15.41 3.03
N PHE A 157 -3.45 14.25 3.66
CA PHE A 157 -2.50 14.01 4.75
C PHE A 157 -1.06 14.08 4.23
N PRO A 158 -0.12 14.58 5.05
CA PRO A 158 1.29 14.57 4.70
C PRO A 158 1.79 13.16 4.38
N LEU A 159 2.62 13.03 3.35
CA LEU A 159 3.25 11.77 2.99
C LEU A 159 4.38 11.44 3.97
N ALA A 160 4.36 10.24 4.52
CA ALA A 160 5.40 9.68 5.37
C ALA A 160 6.12 8.52 4.68
N ASP A 161 7.33 8.21 5.13
CA ASP A 161 8.08 7.07 4.63
C ASP A 161 7.69 5.80 5.36
N GLY A 162 7.51 4.72 4.63
CA GLY A 162 7.19 3.42 5.16
C GLY A 162 7.21 2.35 4.09
N ALA A 163 7.32 1.11 4.51
CA ALA A 163 7.29 -0.05 3.64
C ALA A 163 6.42 -1.16 4.23
N ALA A 164 5.86 -1.97 3.36
CA ALA A 164 5.11 -3.17 3.71
C ALA A 164 5.36 -4.26 2.68
N ALA A 165 5.19 -5.52 3.10
CA ALA A 165 5.29 -6.66 2.20
C ALA A 165 4.15 -7.66 2.49
N ILE A 166 3.66 -8.31 1.44
CA ILE A 166 2.66 -9.37 1.51
C ILE A 166 3.04 -10.52 0.58
N LEU A 167 2.49 -11.68 0.89
CA LEU A 167 2.59 -12.87 0.07
C LEU A 167 1.21 -13.23 -0.50
N LEU A 168 1.12 -13.36 -1.82
CA LEU A 168 -0.06 -13.87 -2.51
C LEU A 168 0.18 -15.34 -2.86
N THR A 169 -0.64 -16.24 -2.33
CA THR A 169 -0.53 -17.70 -2.56
C THR A 169 -1.88 -18.26 -2.96
N LYS A 170 -1.85 -19.40 -3.64
CA LYS A 170 -3.06 -20.14 -4.03
C LYS A 170 -3.84 -20.63 -2.81
N GLU A 171 -3.14 -21.12 -1.82
CA GLU A 171 -3.70 -21.70 -0.60
C GLU A 171 -3.20 -20.96 0.63
N ALA A 172 -4.01 -20.90 1.68
CA ALA A 172 -3.58 -20.39 2.96
C ALA A 172 -2.39 -21.21 3.48
N ARG A 173 -1.36 -20.55 3.96
CA ARG A 173 -0.25 -21.25 4.62
C ARG A 173 -0.62 -21.50 6.08
N ASN A 174 -0.26 -22.69 6.57
CA ASN A 174 -0.62 -23.16 7.93
C ASN A 174 -0.01 -22.34 9.08
N SER A 175 0.75 -21.30 8.80
CA SER A 175 1.56 -20.59 9.80
C SER A 175 0.99 -19.24 10.24
N GLY A 176 -0.27 -18.91 9.96
CA GLY A 176 -0.81 -17.64 10.42
C GLY A 176 -2.17 -17.26 9.87
N ARG A 177 -2.65 -16.12 10.29
CA ARG A 177 -3.86 -15.49 9.76
C ARG A 177 -3.67 -15.15 8.29
N SER A 178 -4.67 -15.40 7.47
CA SER A 178 -4.67 -15.05 6.05
C SER A 178 -5.97 -14.39 5.63
N LEU A 179 -5.90 -13.66 4.51
CA LEU A 179 -7.05 -13.04 3.88
C LEU A 179 -7.27 -13.69 2.51
N ARG A 180 -8.43 -14.28 2.33
CA ARG A 180 -8.85 -14.77 1.02
C ARG A 180 -9.36 -13.62 0.18
N ILE A 181 -8.77 -13.41 -0.99
CA ILE A 181 -9.24 -12.42 -1.95
C ILE A 181 -10.51 -12.93 -2.62
N LEU A 182 -11.59 -12.17 -2.52
CA LEU A 182 -12.87 -12.47 -3.15
C LEU A 182 -13.07 -11.68 -4.45
N GLY A 183 -12.49 -10.49 -4.54
CA GLY A 183 -12.56 -9.68 -5.74
C GLY A 183 -11.76 -8.39 -5.61
N VAL A 184 -11.33 -7.88 -6.76
CA VAL A 184 -10.61 -6.60 -6.88
C VAL A 184 -11.10 -5.83 -8.08
N SER A 185 -11.17 -4.51 -7.96
CA SER A 185 -11.48 -3.61 -9.07
C SER A 185 -10.75 -2.29 -8.91
N ILE A 186 -10.35 -1.72 -10.04
CA ILE A 186 -9.73 -0.41 -10.13
C ILE A 186 -10.45 0.37 -11.22
N THR A 187 -10.65 1.65 -10.97
CA THR A 187 -11.21 2.60 -11.93
C THR A 187 -10.31 3.83 -12.00
N GLN A 188 -9.94 4.24 -13.20
CA GLN A 188 -9.23 5.48 -13.44
C GLN A 188 -10.25 6.55 -13.82
N THR A 189 -10.17 7.70 -13.16
CA THR A 189 -11.06 8.85 -13.45
C THR A 189 -10.24 10.12 -13.53
N SER A 190 -10.79 11.15 -14.16
CA SER A 190 -10.13 12.48 -14.20
C SER A 190 -10.19 13.20 -12.85
N LYS A 191 -11.05 12.76 -11.95
CA LYS A 191 -11.22 13.32 -10.60
C LYS A 191 -11.61 12.19 -9.65
N ASN A 192 -11.05 12.18 -8.44
CA ASN A 192 -11.55 11.32 -7.36
C ASN A 192 -12.96 11.77 -7.02
N SER A 193 -13.96 11.04 -7.49
CA SER A 193 -15.37 11.37 -7.24
C SER A 193 -16.05 10.23 -6.47
N LEU A 194 -17.00 10.58 -5.64
CA LEU A 194 -17.83 9.62 -4.90
C LEU A 194 -18.47 8.59 -5.85
N SER A 195 -18.92 9.03 -7.03
CA SER A 195 -19.49 8.14 -8.04
C SER A 195 -18.51 7.10 -8.57
N ALA A 196 -17.24 7.46 -8.73
CA ALA A 196 -16.19 6.52 -9.14
C ALA A 196 -15.95 5.45 -8.05
N TYR A 197 -15.92 5.85 -6.78
CA TYR A 197 -15.84 4.90 -5.67
C TYR A 197 -17.03 3.97 -5.62
N GLN A 198 -18.24 4.51 -5.71
CA GLN A 198 -19.47 3.70 -5.76
C GLN A 198 -19.44 2.68 -6.89
N ALA A 199 -19.04 3.10 -8.10
CA ALA A 199 -18.93 2.22 -9.25
C ALA A 199 -17.88 1.13 -9.03
N THR A 200 -16.72 1.49 -8.46
CA THR A 200 -15.63 0.56 -8.20
C THR A 200 -16.04 -0.48 -7.15
N ILE A 201 -16.64 -0.06 -6.04
CA ILE A 201 -17.15 -0.95 -5.00
C ILE A 201 -18.22 -1.90 -5.56
N LYS A 202 -19.23 -1.36 -6.26
CA LYS A 202 -20.27 -2.17 -6.90
C LYS A 202 -19.69 -3.23 -7.85
N ASN A 203 -18.69 -2.84 -8.64
CA ASN A 203 -18.03 -3.76 -9.56
C ASN A 203 -17.28 -4.88 -8.83
N THR A 204 -16.58 -4.55 -7.73
CA THR A 204 -15.89 -5.54 -6.90
C THR A 204 -16.87 -6.53 -6.27
N LEU A 205 -17.97 -6.03 -5.69
CA LEU A 205 -19.02 -6.86 -5.09
C LEU A 205 -19.68 -7.77 -6.12
N ARG A 206 -20.03 -7.22 -7.31
CA ARG A 206 -20.61 -7.99 -8.41
C ARG A 206 -19.68 -9.11 -8.88
N LYS A 207 -18.39 -8.84 -9.04
CA LYS A 207 -17.39 -9.86 -9.42
C LYS A 207 -17.29 -10.98 -8.39
N ALA A 208 -17.40 -10.63 -7.12
CA ALA A 208 -17.32 -11.57 -6.00
C ALA A 208 -18.65 -12.30 -5.71
N GLY A 209 -19.76 -11.87 -6.28
CA GLY A 209 -21.09 -12.40 -5.95
C GLY A 209 -21.50 -12.14 -4.50
N VAL A 210 -21.07 -11.01 -3.92
CA VAL A 210 -21.30 -10.66 -2.51
C VAL A 210 -22.20 -9.43 -2.42
N GLU A 211 -23.25 -9.53 -1.59
CA GLU A 211 -24.12 -8.41 -1.29
C GLU A 211 -23.46 -7.43 -0.30
N VAL A 212 -23.76 -6.14 -0.42
CA VAL A 212 -23.15 -5.08 0.39
C VAL A 212 -23.40 -5.24 1.89
N GLU A 213 -24.51 -5.82 2.27
CA GLU A 213 -24.94 -6.10 3.66
C GLU A 213 -24.04 -7.13 4.36
N ARG A 214 -23.31 -7.93 3.60
CA ARG A 214 -22.37 -8.93 4.13
C ARG A 214 -21.03 -8.35 4.51
N ILE A 215 -20.75 -7.09 4.17
CA ILE A 215 -19.51 -6.42 4.55
C ILE A 215 -19.56 -6.10 6.04
N SER A 216 -18.75 -6.78 6.82
CA SER A 216 -18.68 -6.63 8.28
C SER A 216 -17.77 -5.50 8.71
N TRP A 217 -16.69 -5.28 7.98
CA TRP A 217 -15.69 -4.25 8.26
C TRP A 217 -15.14 -3.63 6.99
N ALA A 218 -14.61 -2.43 7.13
CA ALA A 218 -13.96 -1.74 6.02
C ALA A 218 -12.76 -0.92 6.51
N VAL A 219 -11.78 -0.74 5.64
CA VAL A 219 -10.64 0.14 5.83
C VAL A 219 -10.41 0.98 4.58
N ALA A 220 -10.06 2.24 4.75
CA ALA A 220 -9.78 3.13 3.64
C ALA A 220 -8.37 3.71 3.74
N HIS A 221 -7.77 3.95 2.58
CA HIS A 221 -6.52 4.66 2.43
C HIS A 221 -6.59 6.03 3.13
N ARG A 222 -5.57 6.38 3.88
CA ARG A 222 -5.46 7.67 4.60
C ARG A 222 -5.11 8.82 3.67
N ALA A 223 -5.86 8.95 2.57
CA ALA A 223 -5.59 9.99 1.59
C ALA A 223 -5.92 11.40 2.12
N ASN A 224 -7.14 11.59 2.62
CA ASN A 224 -7.61 12.81 3.26
C ASN A 224 -8.92 12.54 4.04
N ASN A 225 -9.33 13.51 4.86
CA ASN A 225 -10.55 13.38 5.67
C ASN A 225 -11.82 13.31 4.83
N GLU A 226 -11.91 14.08 3.74
CA GLU A 226 -13.08 14.08 2.85
C GLU A 226 -13.29 12.69 2.24
N PHE A 227 -12.22 12.07 1.72
CA PHE A 227 -12.26 10.72 1.19
C PHE A 227 -12.75 9.71 2.24
N LEU A 228 -12.22 9.80 3.47
CA LEU A 228 -12.63 8.90 4.55
C LEU A 228 -14.13 9.04 4.87
N ILE A 229 -14.62 10.28 5.02
CA ILE A 229 -16.03 10.56 5.33
C ILE A 229 -16.93 10.07 4.20
N GLU A 230 -16.60 10.38 2.96
CA GLU A 230 -17.41 9.99 1.80
C GLU A 230 -17.46 8.48 1.60
N THR A 231 -16.32 7.81 1.81
CA THR A 231 -16.28 6.35 1.73
C THR A 231 -17.10 5.69 2.84
N GLN A 232 -17.09 6.24 4.05
CA GLN A 232 -17.90 5.75 5.16
C GLN A 232 -19.41 5.82 4.87
N LYS A 233 -19.88 6.84 4.16
CA LYS A 233 -21.28 6.97 3.75
C LYS A 233 -21.75 5.86 2.81
N LEU A 234 -20.83 5.24 2.05
CA LEU A 234 -21.15 4.16 1.11
C LEU A 234 -21.46 2.83 1.80
N LEU A 235 -20.92 2.63 3.00
CA LEU A 235 -21.04 1.39 3.77
C LEU A 235 -21.45 1.69 5.22
N PRO A 236 -22.65 2.21 5.46
CA PRO A 236 -23.06 2.70 6.79
C PRO A 236 -23.18 1.58 7.84
N ARG A 237 -23.28 0.32 7.42
CA ARG A 237 -23.38 -0.84 8.31
C ARG A 237 -22.04 -1.51 8.60
N ALA A 238 -21.01 -1.23 7.81
CA ALA A 238 -19.69 -1.78 8.03
C ALA A 238 -19.02 -1.09 9.24
N ARG A 239 -18.33 -1.87 10.06
CA ARG A 239 -17.44 -1.31 11.07
C ARG A 239 -16.20 -0.73 10.37
N TRP A 240 -16.08 0.57 10.33
CA TRP A 240 -14.91 1.24 9.78
C TRP A 240 -13.76 1.17 10.75
N LEU A 241 -12.67 0.59 10.26
CA LEU A 241 -11.44 0.41 11.01
C LEU A 241 -10.48 1.54 10.65
N THR A 242 -9.92 2.15 11.68
CA THR A 242 -8.93 3.22 11.54
C THR A 242 -7.62 2.77 12.15
N ARG A 243 -6.54 3.14 11.53
CA ARG A 243 -5.20 2.91 12.04
C ARG A 243 -4.92 3.86 13.21
N ASP A 244 -4.43 3.31 14.34
CA ASP A 244 -3.98 4.10 15.49
C ASP A 244 -2.52 4.55 15.33
N LEU A 245 -1.73 3.78 14.59
CA LEU A 245 -0.33 4.08 14.32
C LEU A 245 -0.23 5.17 13.24
N TYR A 246 0.30 6.34 13.59
CA TYR A 246 0.47 7.48 12.70
C TYR A 246 -0.80 7.85 11.92
N PRO A 247 -1.92 8.15 12.59
CA PRO A 247 -3.22 8.37 11.94
C PRO A 247 -3.26 9.63 11.05
N GLU A 248 -2.33 10.55 11.24
CA GLU A 248 -2.22 11.84 10.54
C GLU A 248 -1.37 11.79 9.27
N PHE A 249 -0.85 10.61 8.88
CA PHE A 249 0.01 10.49 7.70
C PHE A 249 -0.56 9.54 6.64
N ASP A 250 -0.16 9.79 5.39
CA ASP A 250 -0.38 8.96 4.23
C ASP A 250 0.94 8.26 3.86
N PHE A 251 0.96 6.95 3.80
CA PHE A 251 2.12 6.15 3.39
C PHE A 251 2.04 5.70 1.92
N GLY A 252 1.29 6.42 1.09
CA GLY A 252 1.20 6.18 -0.35
C GLY A 252 0.91 4.72 -0.72
N ALA A 253 1.78 4.11 -1.53
CA ALA A 253 1.62 2.71 -1.94
C ALA A 253 1.57 1.72 -0.77
N ALA A 254 2.25 2.01 0.35
CA ALA A 254 2.29 1.15 1.53
C ALA A 254 1.12 1.40 2.50
N ASP A 255 0.39 2.51 2.39
CA ASP A 255 -0.58 2.97 3.38
C ASP A 255 -1.60 1.91 3.81
N LEU A 256 -2.25 1.26 2.85
CA LEU A 256 -3.28 0.27 3.17
C LEU A 256 -2.72 -1.02 3.76
N LEU A 257 -1.54 -1.44 3.37
CA LEU A 257 -0.90 -2.60 3.98
C LEU A 257 -0.50 -2.30 5.42
N ILE A 258 0.03 -1.09 5.69
CA ILE A 258 0.33 -0.62 7.05
C ILE A 258 -0.96 -0.56 7.89
N SER A 259 -2.05 -0.06 7.31
CA SER A 259 -3.35 0.00 7.99
C SER A 259 -3.89 -1.39 8.29
N LEU A 260 -3.80 -2.33 7.35
CA LEU A 260 -4.24 -3.71 7.54
C LEU A 260 -3.44 -4.43 8.62
N GLU A 261 -2.12 -4.30 8.64
CA GLU A 261 -1.29 -4.92 9.66
C GLU A 261 -1.65 -4.38 11.05
N ASN A 262 -1.69 -3.06 11.21
CA ASN A 262 -2.06 -2.43 12.48
C ASN A 262 -3.44 -2.87 12.98
N LEU A 263 -4.43 -3.01 12.08
CA LEU A 263 -5.75 -3.48 12.41
C LEU A 263 -5.78 -4.96 12.79
N CYS A 264 -5.01 -5.78 12.10
CA CYS A 264 -4.91 -7.20 12.37
C CYS A 264 -4.22 -7.51 13.70
N SER A 265 -3.26 -6.66 14.07
CA SER A 265 -2.56 -6.76 15.36
C SER A 265 -3.40 -6.24 16.53
N SER A 266 -4.20 -5.19 16.30
CA SER A 266 -4.97 -4.50 17.35
C SER A 266 -6.43 -4.96 17.48
N THR A 267 -6.99 -5.58 16.43
CA THR A 267 -8.42 -5.91 16.35
C THR A 267 -8.63 -7.41 16.12
N ASN A 268 -9.47 -8.02 16.93
CA ASN A 268 -9.92 -9.40 16.66
C ASN A 268 -10.92 -9.39 15.49
N LEU A 269 -10.40 -9.54 14.28
CA LEU A 269 -11.23 -9.80 13.12
C LEU A 269 -11.78 -11.24 13.23
N LEU A 270 -13.09 -11.36 13.15
CA LEU A 270 -13.74 -12.67 13.27
C LEU A 270 -13.43 -13.53 12.03
N PRO A 271 -13.14 -14.82 12.21
CA PRO A 271 -13.04 -15.76 11.10
C PRO A 271 -14.28 -15.70 10.21
N SER A 272 -14.07 -15.90 8.91
CA SER A 272 -15.11 -15.80 7.87
C SER A 272 -15.76 -14.44 7.69
N SER A 273 -15.39 -13.42 8.47
CA SER A 273 -15.90 -12.05 8.25
C SER A 273 -15.37 -11.47 6.93
N ILE A 274 -16.23 -10.74 6.25
CA ILE A 274 -15.91 -10.11 4.96
C ILE A 274 -15.58 -8.65 5.18
N GLY A 275 -14.45 -8.22 4.63
CA GLY A 275 -13.97 -6.85 4.68
C GLY A 275 -13.78 -6.23 3.32
N LEU A 276 -13.95 -4.91 3.25
CA LEU A 276 -13.66 -4.11 2.07
C LEU A 276 -12.50 -3.15 2.34
N ILE A 277 -11.54 -3.14 1.42
CA ILE A 277 -10.36 -2.27 1.44
C ILE A 277 -10.49 -1.27 0.30
N CYS A 278 -10.48 0.02 0.61
CA CYS A 278 -10.70 1.11 -0.33
C CYS A 278 -9.41 1.88 -0.60
N PHE A 279 -8.95 1.90 -1.83
CA PHE A 279 -7.73 2.57 -2.27
C PHE A 279 -8.02 3.92 -2.93
N SER A 280 -7.14 4.89 -2.73
CA SER A 280 -7.18 6.20 -3.37
C SER A 280 -5.81 6.58 -3.89
N GLY A 281 -5.68 6.76 -5.19
CA GLY A 281 -4.47 7.31 -5.82
C GLY A 281 -4.51 8.82 -5.95
N LEU A 282 -3.35 9.44 -6.09
CA LEU A 282 -3.21 10.91 -6.27
C LEU A 282 -3.82 11.41 -7.59
N PHE A 283 -3.81 10.58 -8.63
CA PHE A 283 -4.15 10.98 -9.99
C PHE A 283 -5.51 10.43 -10.46
N GLY A 284 -6.47 10.29 -9.53
CA GLY A 284 -7.82 9.86 -9.86
C GLY A 284 -8.01 8.35 -9.97
N ALA A 285 -6.98 7.54 -9.66
CA ALA A 285 -7.17 6.11 -9.53
C ALA A 285 -7.90 5.79 -8.23
N VAL A 286 -8.93 4.97 -8.32
CA VAL A 286 -9.67 4.45 -7.17
C VAL A 286 -9.75 2.93 -7.27
N GLY A 287 -9.54 2.25 -6.15
CA GLY A 287 -9.56 0.80 -6.11
C GLY A 287 -10.37 0.26 -4.95
N SER A 288 -10.85 -0.96 -5.08
CA SER A 288 -11.42 -1.70 -3.97
C SER A 288 -11.04 -3.17 -4.03
N LEU A 289 -10.76 -3.75 -2.88
CA LEU A 289 -10.40 -5.14 -2.68
C LEU A 289 -11.34 -5.74 -1.63
N LEU A 290 -12.06 -6.78 -2.00
CA LEU A 290 -12.91 -7.54 -1.10
C LEU A 290 -12.17 -8.77 -0.61
N VAL A 291 -12.15 -8.96 0.68
CA VAL A 291 -11.43 -10.05 1.34
C VAL A 291 -12.29 -10.75 2.38
N GLN A 292 -11.97 -12.00 2.65
CA GLN A 292 -12.53 -12.77 3.75
C GLN A 292 -11.41 -13.20 4.69
N VAL A 293 -11.63 -13.04 5.99
CA VAL A 293 -10.69 -13.52 7.02
C VAL A 293 -10.76 -15.05 7.05
N GLU A 294 -9.62 -15.71 6.83
CA GLU A 294 -9.55 -17.16 6.94
C GLU A 294 -9.31 -17.58 8.39
N SER A 295 -9.85 -18.74 8.74
CA SER A 295 -9.54 -19.38 10.02
C SER A 295 -8.08 -19.85 10.00
N PRO A 296 -7.37 -19.78 11.12
CA PRO A 296 -6.02 -20.35 11.25
C PRO A 296 -6.03 -21.84 11.02
#